data_436d83dc90fbee72b7c8317f16aa6184
#
_entry.id   436d83dc90fbee72b7c8317f16aa6184
#
_cell.length_a   1.000
_cell.length_b   1.000
_cell.length_c   1.000
_cell.angle_alpha   90.00
_cell.angle_beta   90.00
_cell.angle_gamma   90.00
#
_symmetry.space_group_name_H-M   'P 1'
#
loop_
_entity.id
_entity.type
_entity.pdbx_description
1 polymer ?
#
loop_
_entity_poly.entity_id
_entity_poly.type
_entity_poly.pdbx_seq_one_letter_code
_entity_poly.pdbx_strand_id
1 'polypeptide(L)'
;MNKNFKILSNGVKMPSIGFGTYKSGSDEETAKIIKYALKIGYRQIDTASFYGNEVGIGNGIKESGINREDIFLVTKLWNDDHGYDKTIEAFNKSLERLQVDYIDLYLIHWPNKLNSETWKAFEHLYKTGKVKSIGVCNFKIGHLEELKKTAEIMPMVNQVEMHPQSSKNDMLRYCEENNIQLVAWSPIMRGKLFSNELILGLAEKYKKTIAQIILRWHVQRGIIPIPKSSNEGRIKENLSIFDFELSNDDMSIIDSLNEGDNVSVSGVPENTTYLKFE
;
A
#
# COMPACT_ATOMS: atom_id res chain seq x y z
N MET A 1 -14.61 -16.22 6.79
CA MET A 1 -13.24 -15.85 6.46
C MET A 1 -12.74 -14.87 7.49
N ASN A 2 -11.49 -15.00 7.92
CA ASN A 2 -10.91 -14.10 8.93
C ASN A 2 -10.74 -12.72 8.29
N LYS A 3 -11.55 -11.72 8.70
CA LYS A 3 -11.66 -10.41 8.04
C LYS A 3 -10.41 -9.53 8.22
N ASN A 4 -9.42 -9.96 9.01
CA ASN A 4 -8.31 -9.12 9.46
C ASN A 4 -7.03 -9.25 8.63
N PHE A 5 -6.91 -10.22 7.70
CA PHE A 5 -5.74 -10.38 6.83
C PHE A 5 -6.10 -11.06 5.50
N LYS A 6 -5.25 -10.83 4.49
CA LYS A 6 -5.22 -11.51 3.19
C LYS A 6 -4.04 -12.47 3.17
N ILE A 7 -4.16 -13.55 2.41
CA ILE A 7 -3.07 -14.50 2.17
C ILE A 7 -2.46 -14.16 0.82
N LEU A 8 -1.19 -13.81 0.79
CA LEU A 8 -0.43 -13.59 -0.44
C LEU A 8 -0.17 -14.92 -1.16
N SER A 9 0.20 -14.88 -2.45
CA SER A 9 0.45 -16.07 -3.27
C SER A 9 1.52 -17.01 -2.70
N ASN A 10 2.41 -16.52 -1.84
CA ASN A 10 3.43 -17.31 -1.14
C ASN A 10 3.00 -17.78 0.27
N GLY A 11 1.73 -17.59 0.66
CA GLY A 11 1.21 -17.99 1.97
C GLY A 11 1.41 -16.99 3.10
N VAL A 12 2.11 -15.89 2.88
CA VAL A 12 2.32 -14.83 3.90
C VAL A 12 1.02 -14.10 4.19
N LYS A 13 0.73 -13.88 5.48
CA LYS A 13 -0.45 -13.13 5.94
C LYS A 13 -0.17 -11.63 5.93
N MET A 14 -0.93 -10.88 5.13
CA MET A 14 -0.87 -9.43 5.06
C MET A 14 -2.13 -8.81 5.68
N PRO A 15 -2.03 -7.86 6.63
CA PRO A 15 -3.20 -7.21 7.23
C PRO A 15 -4.12 -6.58 6.19
N SER A 16 -5.45 -6.66 6.40
CA SER A 16 -6.47 -6.14 5.45
C SER A 16 -6.58 -4.61 5.44
N ILE A 17 -5.82 -3.93 6.28
CA ILE A 17 -5.64 -2.47 6.27
C ILE A 17 -4.22 -2.14 6.72
N GLY A 18 -3.57 -1.18 6.05
CA GLY A 18 -2.26 -0.67 6.44
C GLY A 18 -2.29 0.79 6.86
N PHE A 19 -1.22 1.24 7.48
CA PHE A 19 -0.99 2.63 7.87
C PHE A 19 0.05 3.25 6.94
N GLY A 20 -0.38 4.20 6.09
CA GLY A 20 0.48 4.94 5.18
C GLY A 20 1.24 6.07 5.91
N THR A 21 2.49 6.33 5.51
CA THR A 21 3.38 7.27 6.21
C THR A 21 3.90 8.43 5.35
N TYR A 22 3.44 8.57 4.11
CA TYR A 22 3.87 9.67 3.24
C TYR A 22 3.53 11.03 3.87
N LYS A 23 4.53 11.92 3.99
CA LYS A 23 4.39 13.23 4.66
C LYS A 23 3.91 13.11 6.12
N SER A 24 4.48 12.20 6.89
CA SER A 24 4.18 12.05 8.32
C SER A 24 4.86 13.08 9.22
N GLY A 25 5.74 13.91 8.69
CA GLY A 25 6.49 14.94 9.41
C GLY A 25 7.94 14.56 9.64
N SER A 26 8.57 15.15 10.65
CA SER A 26 9.93 14.82 11.08
C SER A 26 10.03 13.37 11.60
N ASP A 27 11.24 12.87 11.81
CA ASP A 27 11.44 11.54 12.40
C ASP A 27 10.80 11.43 13.78
N GLU A 28 10.86 12.46 14.61
CA GLU A 28 10.24 12.48 15.93
C GLU A 28 8.70 12.42 15.85
N GLU A 29 8.10 13.23 14.96
CA GLU A 29 6.63 13.21 14.74
C GLU A 29 6.19 11.86 14.17
N THR A 30 6.97 11.32 13.22
CA THR A 30 6.72 10.00 12.62
C THR A 30 6.79 8.91 13.68
N ALA A 31 7.81 8.89 14.55
CA ALA A 31 7.94 7.91 15.63
C ALA A 31 6.72 7.93 16.57
N LYS A 32 6.27 9.12 16.99
CA LYS A 32 5.07 9.27 17.82
C LYS A 32 3.81 8.68 17.16
N ILE A 33 3.61 8.97 15.88
CA ILE A 33 2.44 8.51 15.12
C ILE A 33 2.48 6.98 14.95
N ILE A 34 3.65 6.41 14.62
CA ILE A 34 3.81 4.95 14.47
C ILE A 34 3.56 4.23 15.79
N LYS A 35 4.16 4.71 16.87
CA LYS A 35 3.91 4.17 18.22
C LYS A 35 2.43 4.16 18.55
N TYR A 36 1.71 5.26 18.27
CA TYR A 36 0.27 5.35 18.49
C TYR A 36 -0.50 4.37 17.59
N ALA A 37 -0.23 4.33 16.29
CA ALA A 37 -0.91 3.44 15.36
C ALA A 37 -0.76 1.96 15.76
N LEU A 38 0.45 1.53 16.13
CA LEU A 38 0.71 0.17 16.61
C LEU A 38 -0.02 -0.11 17.93
N LYS A 39 -0.03 0.84 18.87
CA LYS A 39 -0.72 0.71 20.16
C LYS A 39 -2.23 0.48 20.01
N ILE A 40 -2.88 1.14 19.04
CA ILE A 40 -4.32 0.99 18.82
C ILE A 40 -4.70 -0.20 17.92
N GLY A 41 -3.70 -0.95 17.39
CA GLY A 41 -3.95 -2.21 16.70
C GLY A 41 -3.59 -2.27 15.22
N TYR A 42 -3.03 -1.21 14.60
CA TYR A 42 -2.42 -1.40 13.29
C TYR A 42 -1.29 -2.42 13.38
N ARG A 43 -1.18 -3.24 12.32
CA ARG A 43 -0.10 -4.25 12.21
C ARG A 43 0.62 -4.19 10.87
N GLN A 44 0.20 -3.31 9.96
CA GLN A 44 0.91 -3.01 8.71
C GLN A 44 1.31 -1.55 8.69
N ILE A 45 2.61 -1.28 8.49
CA ILE A 45 3.19 0.05 8.31
C ILE A 45 3.77 0.14 6.91
N ASP A 46 3.30 1.11 6.12
CA ASP A 46 3.72 1.33 4.74
C ASP A 46 4.53 2.61 4.61
N THR A 47 5.81 2.46 4.30
CA THR A 47 6.74 3.57 4.04
C THR A 47 7.45 3.40 2.70
N ALA A 48 8.45 4.24 2.42
CA ALA A 48 9.34 4.17 1.27
C ALA A 48 10.63 4.94 1.56
N SER A 49 11.74 4.55 0.94
CA SER A 49 13.01 5.28 1.03
C SER A 49 12.88 6.75 0.62
N PHE A 50 12.07 7.01 -0.41
CA PHE A 50 11.75 8.36 -0.90
C PHE A 50 11.08 9.28 0.13
N TYR A 51 10.38 8.72 1.13
CA TYR A 51 9.65 9.56 2.10
C TYR A 51 10.58 10.25 3.11
N GLY A 52 11.82 9.78 3.24
CA GLY A 52 12.82 10.35 4.12
C GLY A 52 12.51 10.18 5.61
N ASN A 53 11.64 9.24 5.98
CA ASN A 53 11.14 9.05 7.33
C ASN A 53 11.39 7.64 7.90
N GLU A 54 12.21 6.82 7.23
CA GLU A 54 12.47 5.44 7.66
C GLU A 54 13.12 5.36 9.04
N VAL A 55 13.94 6.34 9.44
CA VAL A 55 14.51 6.43 10.80
C VAL A 55 13.41 6.62 11.84
N GLY A 56 12.50 7.55 11.60
CA GLY A 56 11.33 7.76 12.47
C GLY A 56 10.42 6.54 12.57
N ILE A 57 10.25 5.78 11.46
CA ILE A 57 9.51 4.51 11.46
C ILE A 57 10.20 3.50 12.38
N GLY A 58 11.52 3.28 12.23
CA GLY A 58 12.30 2.36 13.05
C GLY A 58 12.21 2.70 14.55
N ASN A 59 12.37 3.98 14.88
CA ASN A 59 12.23 4.47 16.25
C ASN A 59 10.83 4.20 16.81
N GLY A 60 9.77 4.51 16.04
CA GLY A 60 8.39 4.29 16.46
C GLY A 60 8.04 2.82 16.66
N ILE A 61 8.54 1.93 15.81
CA ILE A 61 8.41 0.47 15.98
C ILE A 61 9.06 0.04 17.29
N LYS A 62 10.33 0.41 17.51
CA LYS A 62 11.07 0.08 18.72
C LYS A 62 10.39 0.59 20.00
N GLU A 63 9.94 1.84 19.98
CA GLU A 63 9.28 2.47 21.11
C GLU A 63 7.85 1.93 21.37
N SER A 64 7.23 1.29 20.39
CA SER A 64 5.88 0.73 20.55
C SER A 64 5.84 -0.45 21.51
N GLY A 65 6.96 -1.17 21.67
CA GLY A 65 7.06 -2.41 22.44
C GLY A 65 6.37 -3.61 21.78
N ILE A 66 5.86 -3.47 20.55
CA ILE A 66 5.27 -4.57 19.77
C ILE A 66 6.40 -5.39 19.16
N ASN A 67 6.31 -6.73 19.23
CA ASN A 67 7.31 -7.61 18.64
C ASN A 67 7.41 -7.37 17.13
N ARG A 68 8.64 -7.33 16.59
CA ARG A 68 8.88 -7.10 15.15
C ARG A 68 8.13 -8.10 14.26
N GLU A 69 8.00 -9.34 14.69
CA GLU A 69 7.30 -10.42 13.99
C GLU A 69 5.78 -10.22 13.88
N ASP A 70 5.20 -9.41 14.78
CA ASP A 70 3.78 -9.03 14.76
C ASP A 70 3.49 -7.84 13.86
N ILE A 71 4.52 -7.25 13.23
CA ILE A 71 4.42 -6.07 12.37
C ILE A 71 4.74 -6.46 10.94
N PHE A 72 3.83 -6.16 10.01
CA PHE A 72 4.02 -6.26 8.58
C PHE A 72 4.59 -4.93 8.06
N LEU A 73 5.90 -4.86 7.86
CA LEU A 73 6.61 -3.65 7.44
C LEU A 73 6.83 -3.65 5.94
N VAL A 74 6.41 -2.55 5.30
CA VAL A 74 6.56 -2.32 3.86
C VAL A 74 7.48 -1.13 3.63
N THR A 75 8.48 -1.28 2.77
CA THR A 75 9.22 -0.16 2.20
C THR A 75 9.41 -0.34 0.68
N LYS A 76 9.90 0.70 0.01
CA LYS A 76 9.94 0.75 -1.46
C LYS A 76 11.27 1.28 -1.96
N LEU A 77 11.75 0.67 -3.04
CA LEU A 77 12.91 1.12 -3.81
C LEU A 77 12.56 2.38 -4.61
N TRP A 78 13.36 3.42 -4.49
CA TRP A 78 13.16 4.63 -5.29
C TRP A 78 13.76 4.50 -6.71
N ASN A 79 13.33 5.39 -7.60
CA ASN A 79 13.64 5.34 -9.03
C ASN A 79 15.13 5.44 -9.38
N ASP A 80 15.92 6.17 -8.59
CA ASP A 80 17.35 6.37 -8.81
C ASP A 80 18.21 5.14 -8.46
N ASP A 81 17.60 4.18 -7.74
CA ASP A 81 18.25 2.98 -7.22
C ASP A 81 17.91 1.71 -8.02
N HIS A 82 17.30 1.86 -9.21
CA HIS A 82 17.03 0.74 -10.10
C HIS A 82 18.32 0.12 -10.68
N GLY A 83 18.25 -1.18 -11.00
CA GLY A 83 19.37 -2.04 -11.39
C GLY A 83 19.76 -2.97 -10.26
N TYR A 84 20.46 -4.09 -10.56
CA TYR A 84 20.68 -5.15 -9.59
C TYR A 84 21.49 -4.70 -8.36
N ASP A 85 22.72 -4.19 -8.57
CA ASP A 85 23.63 -3.84 -7.46
C ASP A 85 23.12 -2.66 -6.65
N LYS A 86 22.59 -1.61 -7.32
CA LYS A 86 22.00 -0.46 -6.66
C LYS A 86 20.81 -0.84 -5.79
N THR A 87 19.97 -1.75 -6.27
CA THR A 87 18.82 -2.25 -5.50
C THR A 87 19.26 -2.93 -4.21
N ILE A 88 20.29 -3.77 -4.26
CA ILE A 88 20.85 -4.45 -3.06
C ILE A 88 21.40 -3.41 -2.08
N GLU A 89 22.15 -2.41 -2.57
CA GLU A 89 22.70 -1.34 -1.74
C GLU A 89 21.59 -0.50 -1.09
N ALA A 90 20.59 -0.07 -1.86
CA ALA A 90 19.45 0.71 -1.36
C ALA A 90 18.63 -0.06 -0.33
N PHE A 91 18.44 -1.37 -0.53
CA PHE A 91 17.76 -2.24 0.43
C PHE A 91 18.51 -2.29 1.77
N ASN A 92 19.82 -2.48 1.76
CA ASN A 92 20.63 -2.50 2.99
C ASN A 92 20.56 -1.15 3.73
N LYS A 93 20.62 -0.02 3.01
CA LYS A 93 20.40 1.31 3.59
C LYS A 93 19.01 1.49 4.22
N SER A 94 17.97 0.88 3.63
CA SER A 94 16.64 0.89 4.23
C SER A 94 16.59 0.06 5.52
N LEU A 95 17.20 -1.12 5.56
CA LEU A 95 17.32 -1.91 6.79
C LEU A 95 18.02 -1.15 7.93
N GLU A 96 19.12 -0.44 7.61
CA GLU A 96 19.86 0.38 8.57
C GLU A 96 18.98 1.51 9.13
N ARG A 97 18.30 2.28 8.27
CA ARG A 97 17.42 3.39 8.68
C ARG A 97 16.22 2.90 9.49
N LEU A 98 15.61 1.78 9.08
CA LEU A 98 14.48 1.15 9.76
C LEU A 98 14.90 0.40 11.04
N GLN A 99 16.20 0.15 11.25
CA GLN A 99 16.76 -0.58 12.38
C GLN A 99 16.16 -2.00 12.51
N VAL A 100 16.05 -2.72 11.39
CA VAL A 100 15.47 -4.07 11.32
C VAL A 100 16.34 -5.02 10.50
N ASP A 101 16.22 -6.34 10.74
CA ASP A 101 17.00 -7.37 10.07
C ASP A 101 16.34 -7.88 8.78
N TYR A 102 15.04 -7.63 8.60
CA TYR A 102 14.24 -8.06 7.44
C TYR A 102 13.07 -7.13 7.17
N ILE A 103 12.53 -7.19 5.95
CA ILE A 103 11.33 -6.48 5.50
C ILE A 103 10.24 -7.52 5.17
N ASP A 104 8.98 -7.25 5.53
CA ASP A 104 7.88 -8.16 5.20
C ASP A 104 7.44 -8.02 3.73
N LEU A 105 7.45 -6.81 3.18
CA LEU A 105 7.17 -6.57 1.76
C LEU A 105 8.06 -5.45 1.21
N TYR A 106 8.83 -5.76 0.17
CA TYR A 106 9.63 -4.77 -0.57
C TYR A 106 9.02 -4.53 -1.94
N LEU A 107 8.83 -3.25 -2.31
CA LEU A 107 8.18 -2.86 -3.56
C LEU A 107 9.10 -2.05 -4.46
N ILE A 108 9.06 -2.28 -5.78
CA ILE A 108 9.51 -1.28 -6.75
C ILE A 108 8.50 -0.13 -6.71
N HIS A 109 8.96 1.11 -6.40
CA HIS A 109 8.05 2.25 -6.17
C HIS A 109 7.35 2.73 -7.44
N TRP A 110 8.07 2.76 -8.56
CA TRP A 110 7.56 3.11 -9.88
C TRP A 110 8.23 2.26 -10.95
N PRO A 111 7.52 1.91 -12.04
CA PRO A 111 8.14 1.19 -13.15
C PRO A 111 9.16 2.06 -13.87
N ASN A 112 10.25 1.41 -14.37
CA ASN A 112 11.22 2.05 -15.23
C ASN A 112 11.84 1.03 -16.22
N LYS A 113 12.74 1.48 -17.11
CA LYS A 113 13.36 0.63 -18.12
C LYS A 113 14.24 -0.49 -17.56
N LEU A 114 14.66 -0.42 -16.29
CA LEU A 114 15.48 -1.43 -15.61
C LEU A 114 14.65 -2.40 -14.75
N ASN A 115 13.33 -2.46 -14.95
CA ASN A 115 12.45 -3.32 -14.16
C ASN A 115 12.95 -4.75 -14.06
N SER A 116 13.36 -5.37 -15.15
CA SER A 116 13.81 -6.78 -15.16
C SER A 116 15.09 -7.00 -14.37
N GLU A 117 16.06 -6.08 -14.44
CA GLU A 117 17.30 -6.17 -13.65
C GLU A 117 17.03 -5.94 -12.17
N THR A 118 16.21 -4.94 -11.85
CA THR A 118 15.76 -4.64 -10.50
C THR A 118 15.01 -5.83 -9.91
N TRP A 119 14.14 -6.47 -10.69
CA TRP A 119 13.36 -7.61 -10.24
C TRP A 119 14.23 -8.82 -9.89
N LYS A 120 15.30 -9.08 -10.63
CA LYS A 120 16.28 -10.13 -10.27
C LYS A 120 16.91 -9.88 -8.89
N ALA A 121 17.17 -8.62 -8.52
CA ALA A 121 17.64 -8.28 -7.17
C ALA A 121 16.54 -8.54 -6.11
N PHE A 122 15.29 -8.23 -6.40
CA PHE A 122 14.15 -8.53 -5.53
C PHE A 122 14.00 -10.04 -5.30
N GLU A 123 14.08 -10.84 -6.36
CA GLU A 123 14.06 -12.31 -6.27
C GLU A 123 15.24 -12.86 -5.45
N HIS A 124 16.44 -12.29 -5.61
CA HIS A 124 17.61 -12.64 -4.80
C HIS A 124 17.36 -12.34 -3.31
N LEU A 125 16.89 -11.13 -2.96
CA LEU A 125 16.57 -10.74 -1.59
C LEU A 125 15.50 -11.66 -0.97
N TYR A 126 14.49 -12.04 -1.76
CA TYR A 126 13.46 -12.99 -1.35
C TYR A 126 14.03 -14.39 -1.09
N LYS A 127 14.82 -14.94 -2.02
CA LYS A 127 15.46 -16.27 -1.91
C LYS A 127 16.42 -16.36 -0.73
N THR A 128 17.07 -15.26 -0.35
CA THR A 128 17.96 -15.18 0.82
C THR A 128 17.25 -14.96 2.15
N GLY A 129 15.91 -14.81 2.13
CA GLY A 129 15.09 -14.59 3.33
C GLY A 129 15.19 -13.19 3.95
N LYS A 130 15.86 -12.25 3.28
CA LYS A 130 15.94 -10.85 3.73
C LYS A 130 14.61 -10.10 3.55
N VAL A 131 13.78 -10.56 2.62
CA VAL A 131 12.44 -10.06 2.35
C VAL A 131 11.47 -11.23 2.36
N LYS A 132 10.34 -11.10 3.07
CA LYS A 132 9.32 -12.16 3.14
C LYS A 132 8.38 -12.17 1.93
N SER A 133 8.19 -11.03 1.26
CA SER A 133 7.36 -10.89 0.07
C SER A 133 7.88 -9.77 -0.81
N ILE A 134 7.75 -9.92 -2.13
CA ILE A 134 8.17 -8.94 -3.12
C ILE A 134 6.99 -8.50 -3.99
N GLY A 135 7.01 -7.26 -4.41
CA GLY A 135 5.94 -6.70 -5.23
C GLY A 135 6.34 -5.41 -5.93
N VAL A 136 5.36 -4.78 -6.51
CA VAL A 136 5.53 -3.56 -7.31
C VAL A 136 4.52 -2.50 -6.89
N CYS A 137 4.79 -1.25 -7.28
CA CYS A 137 3.87 -0.14 -7.07
C CYS A 137 3.74 0.65 -8.37
N ASN A 138 2.51 1.09 -8.70
CA ASN A 138 2.19 1.87 -9.89
C ASN A 138 2.43 1.15 -11.24
N PHE A 139 2.51 -0.17 -11.23
CA PHE A 139 2.60 -0.96 -12.46
C PHE A 139 1.24 -1.04 -13.13
N LYS A 140 1.18 -0.71 -14.41
CA LYS A 140 0.03 -0.99 -15.29
C LYS A 140 0.06 -2.46 -15.71
N ILE A 141 -1.03 -2.98 -16.28
CA ILE A 141 -1.11 -4.36 -16.77
C ILE A 141 0.03 -4.67 -17.76
N GLY A 142 0.31 -3.76 -18.70
CA GLY A 142 1.42 -3.93 -19.63
C GLY A 142 2.79 -4.05 -18.96
N HIS A 143 3.04 -3.33 -17.86
CA HIS A 143 4.30 -3.48 -17.09
C HIS A 143 4.39 -4.86 -16.42
N LEU A 144 3.27 -5.37 -15.90
CA LEU A 144 3.21 -6.70 -15.29
C LEU A 144 3.42 -7.80 -16.31
N GLU A 145 2.82 -7.68 -17.50
CA GLU A 145 3.02 -8.62 -18.61
C GLU A 145 4.47 -8.60 -19.16
N GLU A 146 5.12 -7.42 -19.22
CA GLU A 146 6.55 -7.36 -19.56
C GLU A 146 7.42 -8.00 -18.48
N LEU A 147 7.14 -7.74 -17.23
CA LEU A 147 7.89 -8.36 -16.13
C LEU A 147 7.74 -9.88 -16.11
N LYS A 148 6.56 -10.39 -16.39
CA LYS A 148 6.24 -11.83 -16.47
C LYS A 148 7.11 -12.59 -17.47
N LYS A 149 7.62 -11.94 -18.53
CA LYS A 149 8.49 -12.58 -19.53
C LYS A 149 9.86 -12.97 -18.96
N THR A 150 10.31 -12.32 -17.86
CA THR A 150 11.66 -12.51 -17.29
C THR A 150 11.65 -12.89 -15.82
N ALA A 151 10.54 -12.73 -15.12
CA ALA A 151 10.41 -13.04 -13.72
C ALA A 151 10.33 -14.55 -13.48
N GLU A 152 11.11 -15.08 -12.55
CA GLU A 152 10.96 -16.44 -12.01
C GLU A 152 9.86 -16.49 -10.95
N ILE A 153 9.69 -15.40 -10.19
CA ILE A 153 8.69 -15.22 -9.14
C ILE A 153 7.84 -14.00 -9.50
N MET A 154 6.53 -14.19 -9.67
CA MET A 154 5.63 -13.08 -9.95
C MET A 154 5.49 -12.14 -8.74
N PRO A 155 5.22 -10.84 -8.96
CA PRO A 155 4.87 -9.93 -7.88
C PRO A 155 3.71 -10.47 -7.05
N MET A 156 3.85 -10.46 -5.73
CA MET A 156 2.79 -10.89 -4.80
C MET A 156 1.80 -9.76 -4.51
N VAL A 157 2.23 -8.51 -4.75
CA VAL A 157 1.47 -7.29 -4.49
C VAL A 157 1.68 -6.30 -5.64
N ASN A 158 0.60 -5.62 -6.06
CA ASN A 158 0.69 -4.37 -6.81
C ASN A 158 -0.01 -3.26 -6.02
N GLN A 159 0.73 -2.21 -5.65
CA GLN A 159 0.19 -1.07 -4.90
C GLN A 159 -0.06 0.10 -5.86
N VAL A 160 -1.31 0.50 -6.04
CA VAL A 160 -1.70 1.55 -7.01
C VAL A 160 -2.55 2.63 -6.37
N GLU A 161 -2.63 3.81 -7.00
CA GLU A 161 -3.67 4.78 -6.65
C GLU A 161 -5.03 4.20 -6.95
N MET A 162 -5.89 4.16 -5.92
CA MET A 162 -7.22 3.62 -6.08
C MET A 162 -8.19 4.25 -5.09
N HIS A 163 -9.31 4.71 -5.59
CA HIS A 163 -10.37 5.38 -4.85
C HIS A 163 -11.67 5.34 -5.66
N PRO A 164 -12.83 5.76 -5.12
CA PRO A 164 -14.12 5.65 -5.83
C PRO A 164 -14.12 6.24 -7.24
N GLN A 165 -13.47 7.39 -7.49
CA GLN A 165 -13.42 7.99 -8.83
C GLN A 165 -12.39 7.31 -9.78
N SER A 166 -11.55 6.43 -9.28
CA SER A 166 -10.62 5.63 -10.07
C SER A 166 -10.54 4.22 -9.50
N SER A 167 -11.57 3.42 -9.77
CA SER A 167 -11.83 2.14 -9.13
C SER A 167 -10.99 0.98 -9.70
N LYS A 168 -10.20 1.22 -10.78
CA LYS A 168 -9.22 0.28 -11.37
C LYS A 168 -9.78 -1.14 -11.59
N ASN A 169 -10.99 -1.26 -12.12
CA ASN A 169 -11.69 -2.55 -12.25
C ASN A 169 -10.91 -3.57 -13.08
N ASP A 170 -10.29 -3.14 -14.20
CA ASP A 170 -9.50 -4.03 -15.05
C ASP A 170 -8.22 -4.49 -14.35
N MET A 171 -7.55 -3.59 -13.61
CA MET A 171 -6.39 -3.93 -12.79
C MET A 171 -6.77 -4.91 -11.66
N LEU A 172 -7.92 -4.71 -11.01
CA LEU A 172 -8.40 -5.61 -9.96
C LEU A 172 -8.60 -7.02 -10.53
N ARG A 173 -9.33 -7.15 -11.64
CA ARG A 173 -9.56 -8.43 -12.31
C ARG A 173 -8.26 -9.11 -12.71
N TYR A 174 -7.36 -8.37 -13.36
CA TYR A 174 -6.05 -8.88 -13.75
C TYR A 174 -5.25 -9.40 -12.56
N CYS A 175 -5.23 -8.64 -11.46
CA CYS A 175 -4.52 -9.04 -10.24
C CYS A 175 -5.13 -10.28 -9.59
N GLU A 176 -6.46 -10.41 -9.55
CA GLU A 176 -7.16 -11.61 -9.07
C GLU A 176 -6.82 -12.84 -9.90
N GLU A 177 -6.85 -12.74 -11.23
CA GLU A 177 -6.52 -13.84 -12.16
C GLU A 177 -5.05 -14.29 -12.05
N ASN A 178 -4.15 -13.39 -11.64
CA ASN A 178 -2.71 -13.68 -11.51
C ASN A 178 -2.25 -13.88 -10.04
N ASN A 179 -3.17 -13.98 -9.08
CA ASN A 179 -2.89 -14.11 -7.64
C ASN A 179 -1.99 -12.99 -7.08
N ILE A 180 -2.19 -11.76 -7.56
CA ILE A 180 -1.50 -10.55 -7.10
C ILE A 180 -2.44 -9.78 -6.17
N GLN A 181 -2.05 -9.52 -4.92
CA GLN A 181 -2.84 -8.71 -4.01
C GLN A 181 -2.78 -7.22 -4.39
N LEU A 182 -3.94 -6.62 -4.62
CA LEU A 182 -4.04 -5.19 -4.88
C LEU A 182 -4.06 -4.39 -3.58
N VAL A 183 -3.24 -3.33 -3.50
CA VAL A 183 -3.16 -2.39 -2.38
C VAL A 183 -3.46 -0.99 -2.89
N ALA A 184 -4.31 -0.24 -2.17
CA ALA A 184 -4.75 1.09 -2.55
C ALA A 184 -4.01 2.18 -1.77
N TRP A 185 -3.16 2.97 -2.44
CA TRP A 185 -2.68 4.23 -1.87
C TRP A 185 -3.63 5.39 -2.22
N SER A 186 -3.62 6.46 -1.38
CA SER A 186 -4.60 7.57 -1.43
C SER A 186 -6.08 7.12 -1.45
N PRO A 187 -6.47 6.10 -0.66
CA PRO A 187 -7.79 5.47 -0.77
C PRO A 187 -8.95 6.42 -0.55
N ILE A 188 -8.76 7.51 0.22
CA ILE A 188 -9.78 8.54 0.52
C ILE A 188 -9.58 9.84 -0.27
N MET A 189 -8.79 9.82 -1.36
CA MET A 189 -8.54 10.98 -2.23
C MET A 189 -8.13 12.28 -1.49
N ARG A 190 -7.38 12.15 -0.38
CA ARG A 190 -7.02 13.30 0.47
C ARG A 190 -8.23 14.14 0.92
N GLY A 191 -9.42 13.52 1.03
CA GLY A 191 -10.65 14.16 1.46
C GLY A 191 -11.48 14.85 0.36
N LYS A 192 -11.09 14.76 -0.91
CA LYS A 192 -11.83 15.39 -2.03
C LYS A 192 -13.29 14.90 -2.15
N LEU A 193 -13.59 13.69 -1.69
CA LEU A 193 -14.94 13.12 -1.71
C LEU A 193 -15.76 13.43 -0.46
N PHE A 194 -15.26 14.21 0.49
CA PHE A 194 -15.94 14.45 1.78
C PHE A 194 -17.19 15.34 1.67
N SER A 195 -17.42 15.97 0.53
CA SER A 195 -18.66 16.70 0.21
C SER A 195 -19.56 15.98 -0.81
N ASN A 196 -19.23 14.73 -1.19
CA ASN A 196 -20.04 13.98 -2.14
C ASN A 196 -21.34 13.50 -1.47
N GLU A 197 -22.50 13.93 -2.00
CA GLU A 197 -23.82 13.69 -1.40
C GLU A 197 -24.17 12.19 -1.31
N LEU A 198 -23.78 11.38 -2.30
CA LEU A 198 -24.02 9.94 -2.28
C LEU A 198 -23.29 9.26 -1.13
N ILE A 199 -22.02 9.61 -0.93
CA ILE A 199 -21.23 9.02 0.17
C ILE A 199 -21.68 9.58 1.53
N LEU A 200 -22.10 10.86 1.59
CA LEU A 200 -22.71 11.46 2.80
C LEU A 200 -23.96 10.69 3.23
N GLY A 201 -24.87 10.39 2.28
CA GLY A 201 -26.06 9.59 2.56
C GLY A 201 -25.74 8.20 3.11
N LEU A 202 -24.69 7.54 2.57
CA LEU A 202 -24.21 6.25 3.10
C LEU A 202 -23.61 6.42 4.51
N ALA A 203 -22.85 7.48 4.75
CA ALA A 203 -22.25 7.77 6.05
C ALA A 203 -23.34 7.93 7.14
N GLU A 204 -24.42 8.64 6.84
CA GLU A 204 -25.59 8.77 7.73
C GLU A 204 -26.29 7.43 7.95
N LYS A 205 -26.56 6.67 6.88
CA LYS A 205 -27.22 5.35 6.93
C LYS A 205 -26.50 4.38 7.86
N TYR A 206 -25.17 4.32 7.77
CA TYR A 206 -24.34 3.39 8.54
C TYR A 206 -23.86 3.98 9.88
N LYS A 207 -24.11 5.25 10.16
CA LYS A 207 -23.58 5.99 11.32
C LYS A 207 -22.06 5.90 11.38
N LYS A 208 -21.42 6.09 10.22
CA LYS A 208 -19.96 6.04 10.02
C LYS A 208 -19.50 7.32 9.33
N THR A 209 -18.20 7.59 9.37
CA THR A 209 -17.64 8.71 8.61
C THR A 209 -17.47 8.32 7.13
N ILE A 210 -17.35 9.32 6.28
CA ILE A 210 -17.07 9.15 4.84
C ILE A 210 -15.80 8.34 4.64
N ALA A 211 -14.75 8.61 5.43
CA ALA A 211 -13.51 7.85 5.36
C ALA A 211 -13.74 6.36 5.65
N GLN A 212 -14.52 6.04 6.67
CA GLN A 212 -14.85 4.65 7.02
C GLN A 212 -15.65 3.96 5.90
N ILE A 213 -16.63 4.64 5.29
CA ILE A 213 -17.41 4.09 4.16
C ILE A 213 -16.47 3.75 2.99
N ILE A 214 -15.61 4.68 2.58
CA ILE A 214 -14.68 4.45 1.45
C ILE A 214 -13.67 3.33 1.77
N LEU A 215 -13.11 3.32 2.98
CA LEU A 215 -12.16 2.28 3.38
C LEU A 215 -12.83 0.90 3.46
N ARG A 216 -14.08 0.84 3.94
CA ARG A 216 -14.86 -0.39 3.96
C ARG A 216 -15.16 -0.91 2.57
N TRP A 217 -15.51 -0.03 1.63
CA TRP A 217 -15.70 -0.36 0.21
C TRP A 217 -14.44 -1.03 -0.38
N HIS A 218 -13.23 -0.50 -0.14
CA HIS A 218 -11.99 -1.15 -0.57
C HIS A 218 -11.86 -2.58 -0.01
N VAL A 219 -12.04 -2.74 1.30
CA VAL A 219 -11.89 -4.04 1.97
C VAL A 219 -12.90 -5.06 1.45
N GLN A 220 -14.14 -4.65 1.17
CA GLN A 220 -15.17 -5.55 0.61
C GLN A 220 -14.88 -5.96 -0.83
N ARG A 221 -14.16 -5.14 -1.59
CA ARG A 221 -13.63 -5.47 -2.92
C ARG A 221 -12.36 -6.33 -2.88
N GLY A 222 -11.92 -6.77 -1.71
CA GLY A 222 -10.70 -7.56 -1.58
C GLY A 222 -9.39 -6.77 -1.60
N ILE A 223 -9.46 -5.44 -1.61
CA ILE A 223 -8.33 -4.52 -1.72
C ILE A 223 -7.87 -4.10 -0.32
N ILE A 224 -6.57 -3.92 -0.13
CA ILE A 224 -5.98 -3.44 1.13
C ILE A 224 -5.75 -1.93 1.04
N PRO A 225 -6.54 -1.08 1.71
CA PRO A 225 -6.29 0.35 1.74
C PRO A 225 -5.18 0.71 2.74
N ILE A 226 -4.38 1.76 2.40
CA ILE A 226 -3.34 2.31 3.27
C ILE A 226 -3.56 3.81 3.53
N PRO A 227 -4.61 4.17 4.29
CA PRO A 227 -4.87 5.57 4.63
C PRO A 227 -3.73 6.15 5.46
N LYS A 228 -3.43 7.45 5.25
CA LYS A 228 -2.48 8.22 6.06
C LYS A 228 -3.21 9.25 6.91
N SER A 229 -2.84 9.38 8.16
CA SER A 229 -3.23 10.51 9.00
C SER A 229 -2.14 10.83 10.02
N SER A 230 -2.03 12.12 10.40
CA SER A 230 -1.23 12.57 11.55
C SER A 230 -2.10 12.92 12.77
N ASN A 231 -3.42 12.77 12.66
CA ASN A 231 -4.37 13.02 13.74
C ASN A 231 -4.80 11.70 14.38
N GLU A 232 -4.58 11.54 15.68
CA GLU A 232 -4.87 10.30 16.42
C GLU A 232 -6.34 9.86 16.31
N GLY A 233 -7.29 10.80 16.35
CA GLY A 233 -8.71 10.50 16.19
C GLY A 233 -9.00 9.86 14.84
N ARG A 234 -8.50 10.45 13.74
CA ARG A 234 -8.64 9.90 12.39
C ARG A 234 -7.87 8.59 12.20
N ILE A 235 -6.73 8.40 12.86
CA ILE A 235 -5.98 7.13 12.81
C ILE A 235 -6.85 6.01 13.40
N LYS A 236 -7.47 6.25 14.56
CA LYS A 236 -8.40 5.30 15.19
C LYS A 236 -9.66 5.07 14.36
N GLU A 237 -10.24 6.13 13.82
CA GLU A 237 -11.42 6.10 12.95
C GLU A 237 -11.18 5.23 11.71
N ASN A 238 -10.06 5.43 11.01
CA ASN A 238 -9.70 4.68 9.81
C ASN A 238 -9.52 3.17 10.08
N LEU A 239 -9.10 2.77 11.27
CA LEU A 239 -8.99 1.38 11.67
C LEU A 239 -10.34 0.73 11.98
N SER A 240 -11.35 1.54 12.40
CA SER A 240 -12.64 1.06 12.88
C SER A 240 -13.63 0.83 11.72
N ILE A 241 -13.30 -0.11 10.81
CA ILE A 241 -14.06 -0.39 9.58
C ILE A 241 -14.53 -1.85 9.46
N PHE A 242 -14.29 -2.68 10.47
CA PHE A 242 -14.61 -4.10 10.42
C PHE A 242 -15.91 -4.47 11.17
N ASP A 243 -16.54 -3.51 11.82
CA ASP A 243 -17.75 -3.67 12.63
C ASP A 243 -19.06 -3.44 11.88
N PHE A 244 -19.00 -3.14 10.58
CA PHE A 244 -20.16 -2.98 9.69
C PHE A 244 -19.86 -3.54 8.30
N GLU A 245 -20.90 -3.66 7.46
CA GLU A 245 -20.80 -4.15 6.09
C GLU A 245 -21.73 -3.34 5.20
N LEU A 246 -21.23 -2.88 4.04
CA LEU A 246 -22.03 -2.21 3.01
C LEU A 246 -22.84 -3.26 2.26
N SER A 247 -24.12 -3.00 1.98
CA SER A 247 -24.93 -3.84 1.09
C SER A 247 -24.40 -3.80 -0.35
N ASN A 248 -24.79 -4.76 -1.17
CA ASN A 248 -24.41 -4.76 -2.60
C ASN A 248 -24.91 -3.51 -3.34
N ASP A 249 -26.11 -3.03 -3.00
CA ASP A 249 -26.66 -1.80 -3.58
C ASP A 249 -25.81 -0.60 -3.19
N ASP A 250 -25.39 -0.50 -1.93
CA ASP A 250 -24.56 0.59 -1.45
C ASP A 250 -23.13 0.53 -2.04
N MET A 251 -22.59 -0.68 -2.25
CA MET A 251 -21.34 -0.86 -2.99
C MET A 251 -21.47 -0.32 -4.42
N SER A 252 -22.59 -0.63 -5.10
CA SER A 252 -22.88 -0.15 -6.46
C SER A 252 -23.01 1.38 -6.54
N ILE A 253 -23.54 2.03 -5.50
CA ILE A 253 -23.58 3.51 -5.41
C ILE A 253 -22.17 4.07 -5.42
N ILE A 254 -21.23 3.49 -4.64
CA ILE A 254 -19.84 3.96 -4.62
C ILE A 254 -19.16 3.64 -5.96
N ASP A 255 -19.40 2.47 -6.55
CA ASP A 255 -18.86 2.06 -7.85
C ASP A 255 -19.30 3.01 -8.98
N SER A 256 -20.51 3.60 -8.89
CA SER A 256 -21.03 4.57 -9.88
C SER A 256 -20.24 5.89 -9.92
N LEU A 257 -19.41 6.18 -8.92
CA LEU A 257 -18.56 7.36 -8.89
C LEU A 257 -17.30 7.24 -9.77
N ASN A 258 -17.08 6.08 -10.40
CA ASN A 258 -15.90 5.84 -11.20
C ASN A 258 -15.87 6.71 -12.46
N GLU A 259 -14.86 7.56 -12.58
CA GLU A 259 -14.62 8.46 -13.73
C GLU A 259 -13.50 7.92 -14.65
N GLY A 260 -12.95 6.74 -14.33
CA GLY A 260 -11.90 6.09 -15.10
C GLY A 260 -10.49 6.20 -14.51
N ASP A 261 -9.56 5.57 -15.18
CA ASP A 261 -8.22 5.32 -14.65
C ASP A 261 -7.29 6.54 -14.67
N ASN A 262 -7.68 7.61 -15.33
CA ASN A 262 -6.89 8.83 -15.47
C ASN A 262 -7.11 9.84 -14.32
N VAL A 263 -8.11 9.61 -13.46
CA VAL A 263 -8.32 10.45 -12.29
C VAL A 263 -7.27 10.16 -11.24
N SER A 264 -6.47 11.15 -10.89
CA SER A 264 -5.39 11.04 -9.90
C SER A 264 -5.36 12.24 -8.97
N VAL A 265 -5.00 12.02 -7.71
CA VAL A 265 -4.75 13.10 -6.73
C VAL A 265 -3.28 13.50 -6.66
N SER A 266 -2.41 12.74 -7.29
CA SER A 266 -0.96 12.97 -7.34
C SER A 266 -0.51 12.89 -8.79
N GLY A 267 0.31 13.83 -9.22
CA GLY A 267 1.03 13.69 -10.49
C GLY A 267 2.02 12.52 -10.43
N VAL A 268 2.39 12.03 -11.61
CA VAL A 268 3.51 11.10 -11.77
C VAL A 268 4.82 11.87 -11.48
N PRO A 269 5.77 11.31 -10.73
CA PRO A 269 7.07 11.96 -10.53
C PRO A 269 7.77 12.24 -11.88
N GLU A 270 8.34 13.44 -12.02
CA GLU A 270 8.99 13.90 -13.27
C GLU A 270 10.09 12.96 -13.77
N ASN A 271 10.79 12.26 -12.87
CA ASN A 271 11.87 11.32 -13.17
C ASN A 271 11.40 9.89 -13.47
N THR A 272 10.11 9.67 -13.64
CA THR A 272 9.57 8.33 -13.94
C THR A 272 9.61 8.12 -15.45
N THR A 273 10.60 7.35 -15.93
CA THR A 273 10.62 6.91 -17.34
C THR A 273 9.62 5.79 -17.51
N TYR A 274 8.41 6.14 -17.91
CA TYR A 274 7.39 5.18 -18.27
C TYR A 274 7.72 4.48 -19.60
N LEU A 275 7.67 3.17 -19.59
CA LEU A 275 7.24 2.48 -20.77
C LEU A 275 5.77 2.89 -20.99
N LYS A 276 5.47 3.59 -22.08
CA LYS A 276 4.10 3.92 -22.47
C LYS A 276 3.42 2.63 -22.91
N PHE A 277 2.72 1.98 -21.98
CA PHE A 277 1.69 1.01 -22.32
C PHE A 277 0.37 1.78 -22.36
N GLU A 278 -0.24 1.82 -23.54
CA GLU A 278 -1.62 2.31 -23.73
C GLU A 278 -2.62 1.38 -23.08
#